data_17a6817a9c26e7b2f9a40acb2f7cae24
#
_entry.id   17a6817a9c26e7b2f9a40acb2f7cae24
#
_cell.length_a   1.000
_cell.length_b   1.000
_cell.length_c   1.000
_cell.angle_alpha   90.00
_cell.angle_beta   90.00
_cell.angle_gamma   90.00
#
_symmetry.space_group_name_H-M   'P 1'
#
loop_
_entity.id
_entity.type
_entity.pdbx_description
1 polymer ?
#
loop_
_entity_poly.entity_id
_entity_poly.type
_entity_poly.pdbx_seq_one_letter_code
_entity_poly.pdbx_strand_id
1 'polypeptide(L)'
;MQLTVQSHIEQTVIEQTLHDCFQLQRKSFHQQGIETIEQRKQHLLNLKALINDHREAIIDALNRDYGNRSRHETLLAEIITVTDDINGSIKHLKQWTKVQKRHVDHSLYFGAKNRVIPQPLGVIGIIVPWN
;
A
#
# COMPACT_ATOMS: atom_id res chain seq x y z
N MET A 1 32.72 12.84 18.26
CA MET A 1 33.23 11.70 17.47
C MET A 1 32.45 10.40 17.72
N GLN A 2 32.13 9.98 18.95
CA GLN A 2 31.32 8.77 19.22
C GLN A 2 29.86 8.87 18.71
N LEU A 3 29.19 10.01 18.84
CA LEU A 3 27.81 10.20 18.37
C LEU A 3 27.66 10.08 16.84
N THR A 4 28.67 10.47 16.07
CA THR A 4 28.66 10.40 14.61
C THR A 4 28.83 8.95 14.10
N VAL A 5 29.61 8.15 14.81
CA VAL A 5 29.83 6.72 14.48
C VAL A 5 28.58 5.91 14.78
N GLN A 6 27.92 6.17 15.92
CA GLN A 6 26.66 5.51 16.31
C GLN A 6 25.56 5.77 15.28
N SER A 7 25.38 7.02 14.84
CA SER A 7 24.38 7.38 13.84
C SER A 7 24.65 6.73 12.46
N HIS A 8 25.91 6.60 12.07
CA HIS A 8 26.25 5.90 10.82
C HIS A 8 25.98 4.40 10.88
N ILE A 9 26.24 3.76 12.02
CA ILE A 9 25.96 2.32 12.19
C ILE A 9 24.45 2.07 12.15
N GLU A 10 23.66 2.87 12.86
CA GLU A 10 22.19 2.77 12.86
C GLU A 10 21.61 2.98 11.46
N GLN A 11 22.10 3.97 10.71
CA GLN A 11 21.67 4.24 9.34
C GLN A 11 21.99 3.06 8.41
N THR A 12 23.20 2.49 8.51
CA THR A 12 23.60 1.33 7.69
C THR A 12 22.73 0.11 7.99
N VAL A 13 22.39 -0.15 9.25
CA VAL A 13 21.49 -1.25 9.65
C VAL A 13 20.09 -1.05 9.10
N ILE A 14 19.54 0.18 9.15
CA ILE A 14 18.22 0.51 8.59
C ILE A 14 18.23 0.30 7.07
N GLU A 15 19.24 0.81 6.37
CA GLU A 15 19.36 0.66 4.92
C GLU A 15 19.41 -0.82 4.51
N GLN A 16 20.22 -1.64 5.21
CA GLN A 16 20.29 -3.07 4.96
C GLN A 16 18.95 -3.76 5.21
N THR A 17 18.29 -3.45 6.31
CA THR A 17 16.98 -4.01 6.66
C THR A 17 15.92 -3.68 5.61
N LEU A 18 15.88 -2.42 5.14
CA LEU A 18 14.97 -2.00 4.07
C LEU A 18 15.26 -2.72 2.76
N HIS A 19 16.54 -2.85 2.40
CA HIS A 19 16.95 -3.59 1.21
C HIS A 19 16.52 -5.06 1.26
N ASP A 20 16.75 -5.73 2.38
CA ASP A 20 16.38 -7.13 2.58
C ASP A 20 14.85 -7.33 2.53
N CYS A 21 14.07 -6.45 3.17
CA CYS A 21 12.61 -6.43 3.07
C CYS A 21 12.14 -6.26 1.62
N PHE A 22 12.74 -5.32 0.88
CA PHE A 22 12.41 -5.10 -0.53
C PHE A 22 12.69 -6.34 -1.38
N GLN A 23 13.86 -6.98 -1.20
CA GLN A 23 14.20 -8.19 -1.95
C GLN A 23 13.27 -9.37 -1.63
N LEU A 24 12.89 -9.54 -0.37
CA LEU A 24 11.92 -10.57 0.05
C LEU A 24 10.55 -10.33 -0.58
N GLN A 25 10.04 -9.10 -0.55
CA GLN A 25 8.75 -8.74 -1.16
C GLN A 25 8.79 -8.93 -2.68
N ARG A 26 9.89 -8.50 -3.34
CA ARG A 26 10.08 -8.67 -4.78
C ARG A 26 10.11 -10.15 -5.17
N LYS A 27 10.84 -10.97 -4.42
CA LYS A 27 10.89 -12.42 -4.63
C LYS A 27 9.52 -13.05 -4.46
N SER A 28 8.78 -12.70 -3.41
CA SER A 28 7.42 -13.17 -3.16
C SER A 28 6.48 -12.81 -4.32
N PHE A 29 6.51 -11.57 -4.77
CA PHE A 29 5.71 -11.10 -5.91
C PHE A 29 5.96 -11.92 -7.19
N HIS A 30 7.24 -12.21 -7.50
CA HIS A 30 7.59 -13.00 -8.68
C HIS A 30 7.23 -14.49 -8.55
N GLN A 31 7.20 -15.03 -7.33
CA GLN A 31 6.89 -16.45 -7.10
C GLN A 31 5.39 -16.73 -7.00
N GLN A 32 4.62 -15.83 -6.42
CA GLN A 32 3.18 -16.02 -6.17
C GLN A 32 2.31 -15.71 -7.39
N GLY A 33 2.83 -14.96 -8.35
CA GLY A 33 2.05 -14.52 -9.52
C GLY A 33 1.01 -13.46 -9.18
N ILE A 34 -0.02 -13.34 -10.06
CA ILE A 34 -1.07 -12.34 -9.88
C ILE A 34 -2.11 -12.86 -8.90
N GLU A 35 -2.29 -12.17 -7.78
CA GLU A 35 -3.29 -12.49 -6.77
C GLU A 35 -4.72 -12.32 -7.31
N THR A 36 -5.62 -13.17 -6.82
CA THR A 36 -7.05 -13.06 -7.09
C THR A 36 -7.65 -11.82 -6.44
N ILE A 37 -8.83 -11.41 -6.91
CA ILE A 37 -9.57 -10.28 -6.32
C ILE A 37 -9.91 -10.58 -4.84
N GLU A 38 -10.25 -11.81 -4.55
CA GLU A 38 -10.60 -12.28 -3.20
C GLU A 38 -9.41 -12.19 -2.25
N GLN A 39 -8.22 -12.64 -2.67
CA GLN A 39 -6.98 -12.50 -1.89
C GLN A 39 -6.65 -11.02 -1.62
N ARG A 40 -6.72 -10.18 -2.65
CA ARG A 40 -6.46 -8.73 -2.51
C ARG A 40 -7.47 -8.05 -1.57
N LYS A 41 -8.74 -8.43 -1.62
CA LYS A 41 -9.74 -7.96 -0.65
C LYS A 41 -9.42 -8.40 0.76
N GLN A 42 -8.97 -9.64 0.94
CA GLN A 42 -8.59 -10.14 2.25
C GLN A 42 -7.40 -9.38 2.83
N HIS A 43 -6.40 -9.03 2.01
CA HIS A 43 -5.29 -8.18 2.46
C HIS A 43 -5.75 -6.80 2.92
N LEU A 44 -6.69 -6.17 2.18
CA LEU A 44 -7.29 -4.90 2.59
C LEU A 44 -8.09 -5.01 3.89
N LEU A 45 -8.84 -6.10 4.09
CA LEU A 45 -9.56 -6.36 5.34
C LEU A 45 -8.59 -6.58 6.51
N ASN A 46 -7.50 -7.30 6.29
CA ASN A 46 -6.47 -7.51 7.31
C ASN A 46 -5.79 -6.19 7.69
N LEU A 47 -5.49 -5.32 6.72
CA LEU A 47 -4.95 -3.99 6.99
C LEU A 47 -5.93 -3.14 7.80
N LYS A 48 -7.21 -3.16 7.45
CA LYS A 48 -8.26 -2.46 8.21
C LYS A 48 -8.36 -2.98 9.65
N ALA A 49 -8.32 -4.29 9.85
CA ALA A 49 -8.33 -4.89 11.18
C ALA A 49 -7.10 -4.44 11.98
N LEU A 50 -5.90 -4.51 11.39
CA LEU A 50 -4.65 -4.05 12.00
C LEU A 50 -4.75 -2.61 12.52
N ILE A 51 -5.26 -1.68 11.68
CA ILE A 51 -5.42 -0.27 12.05
C ILE A 51 -6.40 -0.12 13.23
N ASN A 52 -7.53 -0.83 13.20
CA ASN A 52 -8.53 -0.76 14.26
C ASN A 52 -8.03 -1.37 15.58
N ASP A 53 -7.32 -2.50 15.51
CA ASP A 53 -6.79 -3.19 16.70
C ASP A 53 -5.67 -2.38 17.36
N HIS A 54 -4.89 -1.63 16.58
CA HIS A 54 -3.81 -0.77 17.08
C HIS A 54 -4.19 0.70 17.19
N ARG A 55 -5.48 1.05 17.11
CA ARG A 55 -5.97 2.43 17.08
C ARG A 55 -5.43 3.28 18.23
N GLU A 56 -5.48 2.78 19.46
CA GLU A 56 -4.99 3.54 20.63
C GLU A 56 -3.48 3.73 20.58
N ALA A 57 -2.74 2.70 20.20
CA ALA A 57 -1.29 2.80 20.05
C ALA A 57 -0.86 3.81 18.97
N ILE A 58 -1.62 3.90 17.87
CA ILE A 58 -1.39 4.90 16.81
C ILE A 58 -1.65 6.31 17.36
N ILE A 59 -2.76 6.51 18.08
CA ILE A 59 -3.10 7.81 18.69
C ILE A 59 -2.01 8.24 19.66
N ASP A 60 -1.55 7.35 20.52
CA ASP A 60 -0.51 7.64 21.50
C ASP A 60 0.85 7.93 20.84
N ALA A 61 1.19 7.21 19.77
CA ALA A 61 2.43 7.45 19.02
C ALA A 61 2.41 8.84 18.37
N LEU A 62 1.33 9.16 17.65
CA LEU A 62 1.18 10.47 17.00
C LEU A 62 1.13 11.62 18.01
N ASN A 63 0.49 11.44 19.16
CA ASN A 63 0.50 12.45 20.20
C ASN A 63 1.92 12.72 20.74
N ARG A 64 2.73 11.67 20.91
CA ARG A 64 4.14 11.80 21.33
C ARG A 64 5.00 12.49 20.27
N ASP A 65 4.84 12.11 19.00
CA ASP A 65 5.65 12.63 17.90
C ASP A 65 5.38 14.13 17.65
N TYR A 66 4.11 14.53 17.71
CA TYR A 66 3.69 15.94 17.54
C TYR A 66 3.71 16.76 18.84
N GLY A 67 3.96 16.12 19.96
CA GLY A 67 4.07 16.77 21.27
C GLY A 67 2.73 17.10 21.94
N ASN A 68 1.62 17.23 21.23
CA ASN A 68 0.29 17.50 21.82
C ASN A 68 -0.86 17.40 20.79
N ARG A 69 -0.87 16.39 19.95
CA ARG A 69 -1.95 16.21 18.95
C ARG A 69 -3.22 15.68 19.60
N SER A 70 -4.36 16.28 19.26
CA SER A 70 -5.67 15.86 19.76
C SER A 70 -6.01 14.43 19.33
N ARG A 71 -6.50 13.63 20.27
CA ARG A 71 -7.06 12.30 19.99
C ARG A 71 -8.14 12.32 18.90
N HIS A 72 -9.04 13.32 18.95
CA HIS A 72 -10.13 13.44 17.97
C HIS A 72 -9.61 13.78 16.58
N GLU A 73 -8.59 14.59 16.49
CA GLU A 73 -7.94 14.91 15.22
C GLU A 73 -7.31 13.65 14.60
N THR A 74 -6.56 12.87 15.36
CA THR A 74 -5.98 11.61 14.89
C THR A 74 -7.05 10.61 14.46
N LEU A 75 -8.16 10.50 15.21
CA LEU A 75 -9.27 9.63 14.84
C LEU A 75 -9.89 10.04 13.50
N LEU A 76 -10.16 11.32 13.28
CA LEU A 76 -10.79 11.81 12.06
C LEU A 76 -9.82 11.79 10.88
N ALA A 77 -8.65 12.38 11.04
CA ALA A 77 -7.73 12.61 9.93
C ALA A 77 -6.98 11.35 9.51
N GLU A 78 -6.65 10.46 10.44
CA GLU A 78 -5.84 9.28 10.14
C GLU A 78 -6.68 8.00 10.12
N ILE A 79 -7.37 7.66 11.22
CA ILE A 79 -8.00 6.34 11.37
C ILE A 79 -9.25 6.21 10.49
N ILE A 80 -10.18 7.16 10.58
CA ILE A 80 -11.45 7.11 9.83
C ILE A 80 -11.16 7.25 8.35
N THR A 81 -10.38 8.25 7.94
CA THR A 81 -10.04 8.50 6.54
C THR A 81 -9.41 7.28 5.88
N VAL A 82 -8.39 6.68 6.50
CA VAL A 82 -7.71 5.50 5.94
C VAL A 82 -8.64 4.29 5.90
N THR A 83 -9.47 4.07 6.93
CA THR A 83 -10.42 2.95 6.93
C THR A 83 -11.53 3.11 5.89
N ASP A 84 -11.95 4.34 5.60
CA ASP A 84 -12.91 4.63 4.54
C ASP A 84 -12.30 4.45 3.15
N ASP A 85 -11.06 4.85 2.94
CA ASP A 85 -10.32 4.59 1.70
C ASP A 85 -10.14 3.09 1.44
N ILE A 86 -9.88 2.30 2.49
CA ILE A 86 -9.84 0.84 2.39
C ILE A 86 -11.20 0.28 1.98
N ASN A 87 -12.30 0.74 2.58
CA ASN A 87 -13.66 0.33 2.21
C ASN A 87 -13.97 0.68 0.74
N GLY A 88 -13.62 1.89 0.32
CA GLY A 88 -13.74 2.35 -1.05
C GLY A 88 -12.95 1.46 -2.03
N SER A 89 -11.71 1.14 -1.68
CA SER A 89 -10.84 0.26 -2.46
C SER A 89 -11.44 -1.14 -2.60
N ILE A 90 -11.93 -1.75 -1.52
CA ILE A 90 -12.60 -3.06 -1.55
C ILE A 90 -13.81 -3.03 -2.49
N LYS A 91 -14.62 -1.98 -2.42
CA LYS A 91 -15.82 -1.80 -3.25
C LYS A 91 -15.49 -1.69 -4.73
N HIS A 92 -14.45 -0.96 -5.07
CA HIS A 92 -14.11 -0.63 -6.46
C HIS A 92 -13.05 -1.57 -7.09
N LEU A 93 -12.39 -2.42 -6.31
CA LEU A 93 -11.29 -3.28 -6.77
C LEU A 93 -11.63 -4.09 -8.02
N LYS A 94 -12.82 -4.72 -8.06
CA LYS A 94 -13.28 -5.50 -9.21
C LYS A 94 -13.44 -4.65 -10.48
N GLN A 95 -13.89 -3.40 -10.33
CA GLN A 95 -14.04 -2.47 -11.44
C GLN A 95 -12.68 -2.02 -11.98
N TRP A 96 -11.76 -1.65 -11.08
CA TRP A 96 -10.41 -1.17 -11.45
C TRP A 96 -9.56 -2.23 -12.13
N THR A 97 -9.75 -3.48 -11.76
CA THR A 97 -8.99 -4.61 -12.33
C THR A 97 -9.65 -5.25 -13.56
N LYS A 98 -10.80 -4.74 -13.98
CA LYS A 98 -11.55 -5.28 -15.11
C LYS A 98 -10.79 -5.05 -16.42
N VAL A 99 -10.67 -6.11 -17.21
CA VAL A 99 -10.18 -6.03 -18.60
C VAL A 99 -11.11 -5.14 -19.42
N GLN A 100 -10.55 -4.16 -20.09
CA GLN A 100 -11.28 -3.20 -20.91
C GLN A 100 -11.07 -3.52 -22.38
N LYS A 101 -12.16 -3.73 -23.13
CA LYS A 101 -12.10 -3.80 -24.59
C LYS A 101 -11.86 -2.41 -25.18
N ARG A 102 -11.05 -2.35 -26.24
CA ARG A 102 -10.78 -1.12 -26.98
C ARG A 102 -11.22 -1.28 -28.42
N HIS A 103 -11.48 -0.17 -29.08
CA HIS A 103 -11.91 -0.14 -30.47
C HIS A 103 -10.85 -0.76 -31.39
N VAL A 104 -11.33 -1.48 -32.40
CA VAL A 104 -10.53 -2.01 -33.52
C VAL A 104 -11.27 -1.67 -34.79
N ASP A 105 -10.56 -1.14 -35.77
CA ASP A 105 -11.09 -0.99 -37.10
C ASP A 105 -11.14 -2.38 -37.79
N HIS A 106 -12.32 -2.98 -37.79
CA HIS A 106 -12.53 -4.33 -38.35
C HIS A 106 -12.47 -4.35 -39.89
N SER A 107 -12.54 -3.17 -40.57
CA SER A 107 -12.36 -3.08 -42.01
C SER A 107 -10.91 -3.37 -42.42
N LEU A 108 -9.97 -2.96 -41.58
CA LEU A 108 -8.53 -3.17 -41.78
C LEU A 108 -7.99 -4.42 -41.06
N TYR A 109 -8.58 -4.78 -39.91
CA TYR A 109 -8.08 -5.84 -39.02
C TYR A 109 -9.20 -6.83 -38.69
N PHE A 110 -9.61 -7.63 -39.65
CA PHE A 110 -10.68 -8.59 -39.47
C PHE A 110 -10.35 -9.62 -38.37
N GLY A 111 -11.26 -9.76 -37.39
CA GLY A 111 -11.11 -10.68 -36.26
C GLY A 111 -10.17 -10.23 -35.12
N ALA A 112 -9.51 -9.07 -35.26
CA ALA A 112 -8.64 -8.56 -34.21
C ALA A 112 -9.43 -8.10 -32.99
N LYS A 113 -8.79 -8.17 -31.79
CA LYS A 113 -9.37 -7.75 -30.51
C LYS A 113 -8.35 -6.97 -29.70
N ASN A 114 -8.64 -5.71 -29.40
CA ASN A 114 -7.82 -4.87 -28.53
C ASN A 114 -8.34 -4.88 -27.09
N ARG A 115 -7.44 -5.04 -26.13
CA ARG A 115 -7.77 -5.02 -24.71
C ARG A 115 -6.71 -4.27 -23.93
N VAL A 116 -7.14 -3.58 -22.89
CA VAL A 116 -6.28 -3.09 -21.81
C VAL A 116 -6.46 -4.02 -20.62
N ILE A 117 -5.38 -4.60 -20.16
CA ILE A 117 -5.37 -5.55 -19.06
C ILE A 117 -4.61 -4.88 -17.90
N PRO A 118 -5.29 -4.45 -16.83
CA PRO A 118 -4.62 -3.96 -15.64
C PRO A 118 -3.76 -5.06 -15.01
N GLN A 119 -2.51 -4.72 -14.68
CA GLN A 119 -1.58 -5.63 -14.02
C GLN A 119 -0.99 -4.98 -12.77
N PRO A 120 -0.66 -5.76 -11.73
CA PRO A 120 0.00 -5.23 -10.55
C PRO A 120 1.40 -4.74 -10.91
N LEU A 121 1.79 -3.60 -10.35
CA LEU A 121 3.12 -3.00 -10.58
C LEU A 121 4.24 -3.72 -9.82
N GLY A 122 3.91 -4.49 -8.80
CA GLY A 122 4.86 -5.13 -7.92
C GLY A 122 5.01 -4.39 -6.58
N VAL A 123 6.22 -4.32 -6.07
CA VAL A 123 6.51 -3.63 -4.81
C VAL A 123 6.59 -2.14 -5.05
N ILE A 124 5.85 -1.38 -4.27
CA ILE A 124 5.77 0.09 -4.37
C ILE A 124 6.27 0.70 -3.05
N GLY A 125 7.19 1.65 -3.16
CA GLY A 125 7.60 2.49 -2.04
C GLY A 125 6.69 3.71 -1.94
N ILE A 126 6.20 4.00 -0.73
CA ILE A 126 5.38 5.17 -0.46
C ILE A 126 6.09 6.03 0.58
N ILE A 127 6.38 7.27 0.23
CA ILE A 127 6.94 8.28 1.13
C ILE A 127 5.84 9.30 1.38
N VAL A 128 5.41 9.41 2.63
CA VAL A 128 4.35 10.33 3.03
C VAL A 128 4.94 11.57 3.70
N PRO A 129 4.41 12.78 3.40
CA PRO A 129 4.76 13.98 4.15
C PRO A 129 4.13 13.96 5.55
N TRP A 130 4.57 14.87 6.40
CA TRP A 130 4.27 14.94 7.82
C TRP A 130 2.85 15.42 8.19
N ASN A 131 1.89 15.40 7.37
CA ASN A 131 0.55 15.89 7.71
C ASN A 131 -0.49 14.79 7.82
#